data_4c837be80287e18bb822e585996246ac
#
_entry.id   4c837be80287e18bb822e585996246ac
#
_cell.length_a   1.000
_cell.length_b   1.000
_cell.length_c   1.000
_cell.angle_alpha   90.00
_cell.angle_beta   90.00
_cell.angle_gamma   90.00
#
_symmetry.space_group_name_H-M   'P 1'
#
loop_
_entity.id
_entity.type
_entity.pdbx_description
1 polymer ?
#
loop_
_entity_poly.entity_id
_entity_poly.type
_entity_poly.pdbx_seq_one_letter_code
_entity_poly.pdbx_strand_id
1 'polypeptide(L)'
;MVILSVDYGDARTGIAACDALQMLASPVTVIHQTEKEPLADEICRIAAEKKAQKLILGLPKNMDGSEGFRAQACREFAALLSEKSGLPVDFQDERLTTVSAHNALNLTNTRGKKRKAVVDAVSAVIILEDYLRRTK
;
A
#
# COMPACT_ATOMS: atom_id res chain seq x y z
N MET A 1 -10.41 -14.07 -2.40
CA MET A 1 -10.28 -12.83 -3.19
C MET A 1 -8.87 -12.28 -3.02
N VAL A 2 -8.21 -11.94 -4.12
CA VAL A 2 -6.89 -11.30 -4.05
C VAL A 2 -7.09 -9.80 -3.84
N ILE A 3 -6.38 -9.24 -2.84
CA ILE A 3 -6.42 -7.81 -2.54
C ILE A 3 -5.00 -7.27 -2.68
N LEU A 4 -4.87 -6.13 -3.35
CA LEU A 4 -3.60 -5.47 -3.55
C LEU A 4 -3.55 -4.23 -2.65
N SER A 5 -2.49 -4.08 -1.87
CA SER A 5 -2.30 -2.88 -1.05
C SER A 5 -1.27 -1.96 -1.66
N VAL A 6 -1.45 -0.67 -1.44
CA VAL A 6 -0.61 0.39 -2.01
C VAL A 6 -0.20 1.33 -0.88
N ASP A 7 1.09 1.47 -0.68
CA ASP A 7 1.67 2.48 0.21
C ASP A 7 2.17 3.62 -0.66
N TYR A 8 1.29 4.61 -0.89
CA TYR A 8 1.54 5.71 -1.82
C TYR A 8 2.49 6.73 -1.20
N GLY A 9 3.68 6.87 -1.78
CA GLY A 9 4.70 7.80 -1.30
C GLY A 9 5.09 8.85 -2.32
N ASP A 10 5.83 9.86 -1.89
CA ASP A 10 6.27 10.96 -2.76
C ASP A 10 7.33 10.51 -3.77
N ALA A 11 8.29 9.70 -3.33
CA ALA A 11 9.40 9.26 -4.17
C ALA A 11 9.22 7.84 -4.68
N ARG A 12 8.44 7.02 -3.98
CA ARG A 12 8.25 5.62 -4.33
C ARG A 12 6.96 5.11 -3.72
N THR A 13 6.42 4.04 -4.30
CA THR A 13 5.15 3.43 -3.87
C THR A 13 5.38 1.94 -3.67
N GLY A 14 5.08 1.44 -2.47
CA GLY A 14 5.20 0.03 -2.17
C GLY A 14 3.91 -0.71 -2.49
N ILE A 15 4.03 -1.93 -3.01
CA ILE A 15 2.90 -2.76 -3.38
C ILE A 15 3.01 -4.12 -2.70
N ALA A 16 1.90 -4.57 -2.12
CA ALA A 16 1.79 -5.91 -1.55
C ALA A 16 0.48 -6.54 -2.00
N ALA A 17 0.40 -7.86 -1.94
CA ALA A 17 -0.79 -8.60 -2.33
C ALA A 17 -1.01 -9.76 -1.38
N CYS A 18 -2.27 -10.14 -1.17
CA CYS A 18 -2.59 -11.35 -0.44
C CYS A 18 -2.89 -12.50 -1.41
N ASP A 19 -2.94 -13.72 -0.86
CA ASP A 19 -3.37 -14.89 -1.61
C ASP A 19 -4.91 -14.91 -1.76
N ALA A 20 -5.42 -15.85 -2.55
CA ALA A 20 -6.85 -15.96 -2.80
C ALA A 20 -7.64 -16.26 -1.52
N LEU A 21 -7.01 -16.86 -0.51
CA LEU A 21 -7.64 -17.17 0.76
C LEU A 21 -7.54 -16.05 1.79
N GLN A 22 -6.87 -14.95 1.44
CA GLN A 22 -6.67 -13.78 2.32
C GLN A 22 -5.95 -14.14 3.63
N MET A 23 -5.05 -15.10 3.57
CA MET A 23 -4.33 -15.57 4.76
C MET A 23 -2.90 -15.04 4.84
N LEU A 24 -2.26 -14.79 3.71
CA LEU A 24 -0.86 -14.38 3.67
C LEU A 24 -0.70 -13.13 2.79
N ALA A 25 -0.15 -12.08 3.38
CA ALA A 25 0.24 -10.87 2.66
C ALA A 25 1.72 -10.93 2.34
N SER A 26 2.08 -10.63 1.10
CA SER A 26 3.47 -10.69 0.63
C SER A 26 3.84 -9.43 -0.15
N PRO A 27 5.10 -8.96 -0.07
CA PRO A 27 5.53 -7.82 -0.89
C PRO A 27 5.57 -8.21 -2.36
N VAL A 28 5.15 -7.28 -3.22
CA VAL A 28 5.17 -7.49 -4.67
C VAL A 28 6.31 -6.71 -5.30
N THR A 29 6.33 -5.40 -5.10
CA THR A 29 7.36 -4.54 -5.69
C THR A 29 7.33 -3.16 -5.06
N VAL A 30 8.35 -2.36 -5.41
CA VAL A 30 8.39 -0.93 -5.12
C VAL A 30 8.51 -0.20 -6.45
N ILE A 31 7.63 0.75 -6.69
CA ILE A 31 7.60 1.52 -7.94
C ILE A 31 8.19 2.90 -7.69
N HIS A 32 9.13 3.30 -8.52
CA HIS A 32 9.83 4.59 -8.39
C HIS A 32 9.26 5.69 -9.28
N GLN A 33 8.14 5.44 -9.94
CA GLN A 33 7.44 6.44 -10.73
C GLN A 33 6.74 7.45 -9.82
N THR A 34 6.96 8.74 -10.04
CA THR A 34 6.40 9.80 -9.21
C THR A 34 5.19 10.48 -9.84
N GLU A 35 4.98 10.35 -11.13
CA GLU A 35 3.82 10.92 -11.79
C GLU A 35 2.60 10.05 -11.58
N LYS A 36 1.47 10.69 -11.26
CA LYS A 36 0.25 9.99 -10.83
C LYS A 36 -0.32 9.06 -11.90
N GLU A 37 -0.43 9.52 -13.13
CA GLU A 37 -1.06 8.70 -14.18
C GLU A 37 -0.23 7.48 -14.56
N PRO A 38 1.09 7.62 -14.88
CA PRO A 38 1.89 6.42 -15.13
C PRO A 38 1.95 5.48 -13.94
N LEU A 39 1.99 6.03 -12.72
CA LEU A 39 1.97 5.21 -11.51
C LEU A 39 0.66 4.42 -11.39
N ALA A 40 -0.47 5.08 -11.61
CA ALA A 40 -1.77 4.42 -11.59
C ALA A 40 -1.86 3.33 -12.65
N ASP A 41 -1.36 3.58 -13.85
CA ASP A 41 -1.34 2.58 -14.93
C ASP A 41 -0.52 1.37 -14.54
N GLU A 42 0.65 1.57 -13.92
CA GLU A 42 1.51 0.49 -13.46
C GLU A 42 0.83 -0.35 -12.38
N ILE A 43 0.17 0.30 -11.42
CA ILE A 43 -0.57 -0.39 -10.37
C ILE A 43 -1.72 -1.19 -10.96
N CYS A 44 -2.44 -0.63 -11.91
CA CYS A 44 -3.54 -1.34 -12.59
C CYS A 44 -3.03 -2.56 -13.34
N ARG A 45 -1.85 -2.46 -13.98
CA ARG A 45 -1.23 -3.60 -14.66
C ARG A 45 -0.88 -4.72 -13.66
N ILE A 46 -0.30 -4.35 -12.54
CA ILE A 46 0.04 -5.32 -11.48
C ILE A 46 -1.22 -5.97 -10.92
N ALA A 47 -2.27 -5.18 -10.69
CA ALA A 47 -3.53 -5.70 -10.20
C ALA A 47 -4.13 -6.72 -11.18
N ALA A 48 -4.06 -6.44 -12.48
CA ALA A 48 -4.54 -7.37 -13.50
C ALA A 48 -3.71 -8.66 -13.53
N GLU A 49 -2.39 -8.55 -13.43
CA GLU A 49 -1.50 -9.71 -13.40
C GLU A 49 -1.78 -10.60 -12.20
N LYS A 50 -2.02 -10.00 -11.04
CA LYS A 50 -2.30 -10.73 -9.80
C LYS A 50 -3.75 -11.14 -9.68
N LYS A 51 -4.60 -10.73 -10.60
CA LYS A 51 -6.05 -10.97 -10.57
C LYS A 51 -6.68 -10.41 -9.32
N ALA A 52 -6.23 -9.23 -8.91
CA ALA A 52 -6.76 -8.53 -7.74
C ALA A 52 -8.19 -8.08 -8.00
N GLN A 53 -9.02 -8.17 -6.97
CA GLN A 53 -10.42 -7.78 -7.03
C GLN A 53 -10.71 -6.55 -6.19
N LYS A 54 -9.72 -6.08 -5.43
CA LYS A 54 -9.86 -4.90 -4.59
C LYS A 54 -8.49 -4.27 -4.37
N LEU A 55 -8.47 -2.94 -4.22
CA LEU A 55 -7.27 -2.18 -3.90
C LEU A 55 -7.44 -1.53 -2.52
N ILE A 56 -6.36 -1.51 -1.73
CA ILE A 56 -6.33 -0.87 -0.42
C ILE A 56 -5.21 0.16 -0.43
N LEU A 57 -5.51 1.40 -0.04
CA LEU A 57 -4.49 2.42 0.17
C LEU A 57 -4.32 2.68 1.65
N GLY A 58 -3.07 2.80 2.10
CA GLY A 58 -2.78 3.32 3.42
C GLY A 58 -3.16 4.80 3.46
N LEU A 59 -3.86 5.22 4.50
CA LEU A 59 -4.29 6.61 4.65
C LEU A 59 -3.54 7.24 5.81
N PRO A 60 -2.61 8.17 5.54
CA PRO A 60 -1.81 8.79 6.60
C PRO A 60 -2.64 9.86 7.32
N LYS A 61 -3.09 9.55 8.52
CA LYS A 61 -3.81 10.48 9.37
C LYS A 61 -2.87 11.01 10.45
N ASN A 62 -3.18 12.22 10.95
CA ASN A 62 -2.50 12.75 12.11
C ASN A 62 -2.90 11.94 13.35
N MET A 63 -2.11 12.03 14.42
CA MET A 63 -2.35 11.23 15.62
C MET A 63 -3.71 11.51 16.27
N ASP A 64 -4.25 12.71 16.07
CA ASP A 64 -5.59 13.08 16.56
C ASP A 64 -6.73 12.60 15.66
N GLY A 65 -6.42 11.89 14.58
CA GLY A 65 -7.41 11.39 13.64
C GLY A 65 -7.75 12.33 12.49
N SER A 66 -7.23 13.57 12.51
CA SER A 66 -7.47 14.50 11.43
C SER A 66 -6.66 14.12 10.18
N GLU A 67 -7.12 14.55 9.02
CA GLU A 67 -6.47 14.30 7.75
C GLU A 67 -5.81 15.56 7.23
N GLY A 68 -4.51 15.44 6.95
CA GLY A 68 -3.74 16.55 6.40
C GLY A 68 -3.57 16.43 4.88
N PHE A 69 -2.60 17.15 4.38
CA PHE A 69 -2.30 17.23 2.95
C PHE A 69 -2.04 15.86 2.32
N ARG A 70 -1.29 15.00 3.01
CA ARG A 70 -0.96 13.68 2.45
C ARG A 70 -2.17 12.76 2.37
N ALA A 71 -3.08 12.84 3.34
CA ALA A 71 -4.30 12.04 3.31
C ALA A 71 -5.17 12.45 2.12
N GLN A 72 -5.28 13.75 1.86
CA GLN A 72 -6.02 14.24 0.70
C GLN A 72 -5.40 13.76 -0.61
N ALA A 73 -4.07 13.80 -0.73
CA ALA A 73 -3.37 13.29 -1.90
C ALA A 73 -3.66 11.80 -2.13
N CYS A 74 -3.70 11.01 -1.05
CA CYS A 74 -4.04 9.60 -1.13
C CYS A 74 -5.47 9.39 -1.61
N ARG A 75 -6.41 10.20 -1.14
CA ARG A 75 -7.81 10.09 -1.57
C ARG A 75 -7.97 10.43 -3.05
N GLU A 76 -7.28 11.45 -3.53
CA GLU A 76 -7.28 11.82 -4.95
C GLU A 76 -6.69 10.70 -5.81
N PHE A 77 -5.58 10.13 -5.35
CA PHE A 77 -4.95 9.03 -6.07
C PHE A 77 -5.84 7.78 -6.08
N ALA A 78 -6.54 7.51 -4.98
CA ALA A 78 -7.50 6.41 -4.90
C ALA A 78 -8.63 6.56 -5.92
N ALA A 79 -9.13 7.78 -6.09
CA ALA A 79 -10.16 8.04 -7.10
C ALA A 79 -9.65 7.73 -8.51
N LEU A 80 -8.41 8.13 -8.81
CA LEU A 80 -7.78 7.83 -10.10
C LEU A 80 -7.60 6.32 -10.30
N LEU A 81 -7.14 5.61 -9.28
CA LEU A 81 -6.99 4.16 -9.35
C LEU A 81 -8.32 3.45 -9.58
N SER A 82 -9.36 3.87 -8.86
CA SER A 82 -10.69 3.28 -9.01
C SER A 82 -11.21 3.48 -10.43
N GLU A 83 -11.03 4.68 -10.97
CA GLU A 83 -11.45 5.00 -12.33
C GLU A 83 -10.72 4.15 -13.37
N LYS A 84 -9.39 4.05 -13.25
CA LYS A 84 -8.57 3.33 -14.24
C LYS A 84 -8.70 1.80 -14.12
N SER A 85 -8.82 1.28 -12.91
CA SER A 85 -8.86 -0.16 -12.68
C SER A 85 -10.27 -0.76 -12.74
N GLY A 86 -11.27 0.05 -12.46
CA GLY A 86 -12.64 -0.44 -12.29
C GLY A 86 -12.85 -1.25 -11.02
N LEU A 87 -11.86 -1.24 -10.12
CA LEU A 87 -11.93 -2.00 -8.87
C LEU A 87 -12.31 -1.09 -7.70
N PRO A 88 -12.97 -1.64 -6.66
CA PRO A 88 -13.21 -0.87 -5.44
C PRO A 88 -11.89 -0.57 -4.75
N VAL A 89 -11.77 0.64 -4.21
CA VAL A 89 -10.61 1.08 -3.44
C VAL A 89 -11.06 1.43 -2.04
N ASP A 90 -10.40 0.85 -1.04
CA ASP A 90 -10.69 1.12 0.36
C ASP A 90 -9.42 1.70 1.02
N PHE A 91 -9.55 2.13 2.25
CA PHE A 91 -8.45 2.77 2.99
C PHE A 91 -8.16 2.05 4.29
N GLN A 92 -6.90 2.06 4.69
CA GLN A 92 -6.47 1.56 5.98
C GLN A 92 -5.69 2.66 6.69
N ASP A 93 -6.07 2.98 7.93
CA ASP A 93 -5.40 4.01 8.74
C ASP A 93 -3.97 3.58 9.03
N GLU A 94 -3.00 4.42 8.65
CA GLU A 94 -1.56 4.14 8.78
C GLU A 94 -0.94 4.64 10.08
N ARG A 95 -1.69 5.28 10.97
CA ARG A 95 -1.10 5.91 12.16
C ARG A 95 -0.17 4.99 12.96
N LEU A 96 -0.51 3.70 13.06
CA LEU A 96 0.30 2.73 13.79
C LEU A 96 1.15 1.84 12.89
N THR A 97 0.93 1.85 11.59
CA THR A 97 1.60 0.98 10.62
C THR A 97 3.10 1.28 10.53
N THR A 98 3.46 2.56 10.55
CA THR A 98 4.87 2.97 10.47
C THR A 98 5.70 2.39 11.60
N VAL A 99 5.17 2.37 12.82
CA VAL A 99 5.86 1.80 13.97
C VAL A 99 6.10 0.31 13.75
N SER A 100 5.08 -0.42 13.31
CA SER A 100 5.19 -1.85 13.02
C SER A 100 6.20 -2.14 11.91
N ALA A 101 6.22 -1.31 10.86
CA ALA A 101 7.17 -1.45 9.76
C ALA A 101 8.61 -1.26 10.25
N HIS A 102 8.87 -0.29 11.12
CA HIS A 102 10.19 -0.08 11.69
C HIS A 102 10.63 -1.27 12.55
N ASN A 103 9.74 -1.81 13.35
CA ASN A 103 10.03 -2.99 14.16
C ASN A 103 10.38 -4.19 13.28
N ALA A 104 9.62 -4.43 12.24
CA ALA A 104 9.89 -5.52 11.29
C ALA A 104 11.25 -5.32 10.60
N LEU A 105 11.58 -4.10 10.22
CA LEU A 105 12.85 -3.78 9.58
C LEU A 105 14.04 -4.01 10.53
N ASN A 106 13.89 -3.64 11.80
CA ASN A 106 14.93 -3.88 12.79
C ASN A 106 15.22 -5.37 12.96
N LEU A 107 14.18 -6.19 12.89
CA LEU A 107 14.33 -7.65 12.98
C LEU A 107 15.04 -8.23 11.75
N THR A 108 14.87 -7.64 10.58
CA THR A 108 15.50 -8.12 9.35
C THR A 108 16.94 -7.65 9.17
N ASN A 109 17.37 -6.63 9.92
CA ASN A 109 18.73 -6.10 9.87
C ASN A 109 19.17 -5.65 8.45
N THR A 110 18.26 -5.06 7.70
CA THR A 110 18.50 -4.61 6.31
C THR A 110 19.02 -3.17 6.28
N ARG A 111 19.88 -2.82 5.32
CA ARG A 111 20.53 -1.50 5.25
C ARG A 111 20.58 -0.91 3.84
N GLY A 112 20.77 0.42 3.75
CA GLY A 112 21.02 1.15 2.51
C GLY A 112 19.79 1.30 1.62
N LYS A 113 20.00 1.35 0.30
CA LYS A 113 18.91 1.46 -0.69
C LYS A 113 17.95 0.28 -0.60
N LYS A 114 18.50 -0.88 -0.37
CA LYS A 114 17.75 -2.11 -0.16
C LYS A 114 16.83 -1.96 1.04
N ARG A 115 17.34 -1.32 2.09
CA ARG A 115 16.56 -1.06 3.30
C ARG A 115 15.34 -0.18 3.01
N LYS A 116 15.52 0.91 2.23
CA LYS A 116 14.42 1.80 1.88
C LYS A 116 13.35 1.08 1.06
N ALA A 117 13.76 0.28 0.08
CA ALA A 117 12.83 -0.50 -0.73
C ALA A 117 12.08 -1.51 0.13
N VAL A 118 12.77 -2.16 1.06
CA VAL A 118 12.14 -3.12 1.99
C VAL A 118 11.16 -2.41 2.91
N VAL A 119 11.51 -1.21 3.42
CA VAL A 119 10.61 -0.43 4.28
C VAL A 119 9.29 -0.15 3.56
N ASP A 120 9.34 0.32 2.32
CA ASP A 120 8.14 0.64 1.56
C ASP A 120 7.30 -0.60 1.27
N ALA A 121 7.95 -1.71 0.90
CA ALA A 121 7.26 -2.96 0.66
C ALA A 121 6.69 -3.55 1.97
N VAL A 122 7.44 -3.45 3.07
CA VAL A 122 6.98 -3.92 4.38
C VAL A 122 5.79 -3.08 4.85
N SER A 123 5.82 -1.76 4.63
CA SER A 123 4.67 -0.91 4.98
C SER A 123 3.42 -1.35 4.24
N ALA A 124 3.52 -1.65 2.95
CA ALA A 124 2.39 -2.13 2.16
C ALA A 124 1.87 -3.48 2.69
N VAL A 125 2.77 -4.39 3.08
CA VAL A 125 2.41 -5.67 3.67
C VAL A 125 1.64 -5.46 4.97
N ILE A 126 2.12 -4.59 5.84
CA ILE A 126 1.48 -4.34 7.14
C ILE A 126 0.13 -3.66 6.97
N ILE A 127 0.01 -2.72 6.03
CA ILE A 127 -1.27 -2.11 5.68
C ILE A 127 -2.28 -3.21 5.32
N LEU A 128 -1.86 -4.14 4.47
CA LEU A 128 -2.73 -5.23 4.04
C LEU A 128 -3.06 -6.18 5.17
N GLU A 129 -2.09 -6.57 5.97
CA GLU A 129 -2.32 -7.44 7.13
C GLU A 129 -3.30 -6.83 8.12
N ASP A 130 -3.15 -5.54 8.43
CA ASP A 130 -4.05 -4.84 9.33
C ASP A 130 -5.46 -4.77 8.75
N TYR A 131 -5.58 -4.52 7.44
CA TYR A 131 -6.86 -4.51 6.77
C TYR A 131 -7.54 -5.89 6.83
N LEU A 132 -6.80 -6.95 6.55
CA LEU A 132 -7.33 -8.31 6.58
C LEU A 132 -7.81 -8.70 7.99
N ARG A 133 -7.08 -8.30 9.02
CA ARG A 133 -7.49 -8.55 10.41
C ARG A 133 -8.77 -7.80 10.76
N ARG A 134 -8.89 -6.56 10.30
CA ARG A 134 -10.04 -5.71 10.58
C ARG A 134 -11.31 -6.21 9.92
N THR A 135 -11.19 -6.84 8.76
CA THR A 135 -12.34 -7.25 7.94
C THR A 135 -12.73 -8.72 8.07
N LYS A 136 -11.99 -9.48 8.88
CA LYS A 136 -12.31 -10.89 9.13
C LYS A 136 -13.34 -11.08 10.22
#